data_eff2e37f72b988645c4dfa9aaaa84cf8
#
_entry.id   eff2e37f72b988645c4dfa9aaaa84cf8
#
_cell.length_a   1.000
_cell.length_b   1.000
_cell.length_c   1.000
_cell.angle_alpha   90.00
_cell.angle_beta   90.00
_cell.angle_gamma   90.00
#
_symmetry.space_group_name_H-M   'P 1'
#
loop_
_entity.id
_entity.type
_entity.pdbx_description
1 polymer ?
#
loop_
_entity_poly.entity_id
_entity_poly.type
_entity_poly.pdbx_seq_one_letter_code
_entity_poly.pdbx_strand_id
1 'polypeptide(L)'
;MIHHVQEALNIAIHVVEGEEEALLIYKAIHYLLDERSSYLHVEVGGGSTEVSLYAGPSKIASRSFDLGSIRMLEHDDAAATWEAMQTWITIQKQYFTDIPIGIATGGNIRKLAQLAKRGVKRPLSLKRLGVTRDYIASHSLAERINNLELNPDRANV
;
A
#
# COMPACT_ATOMS: atom_id res chain seq x y z
N MET A 1 -20.03 12.35 -9.66
CA MET A 1 -20.02 11.77 -8.29
C MET A 1 -19.92 12.87 -7.23
N ILE A 2 -18.89 13.72 -7.22
CA ILE A 2 -18.70 14.80 -6.22
C ILE A 2 -19.93 15.69 -6.09
N HIS A 3 -20.44 16.20 -7.20
CA HIS A 3 -21.64 17.06 -7.22
C HIS A 3 -22.86 16.40 -6.58
N HIS A 4 -23.13 15.12 -6.90
CA HIS A 4 -24.24 14.40 -6.29
C HIS A 4 -24.13 14.24 -4.77
N VAL A 5 -22.90 14.00 -4.26
CA VAL A 5 -22.68 13.90 -2.82
C VAL A 5 -22.87 15.25 -2.13
N GLN A 6 -22.39 16.33 -2.75
CA GLN A 6 -22.59 17.69 -2.23
C GLN A 6 -24.07 18.07 -2.17
N GLU A 7 -24.82 17.78 -3.25
CA GLU A 7 -26.26 18.08 -3.30
C GLU A 7 -27.08 17.23 -2.30
N ALA A 8 -26.78 15.93 -2.23
CA ALA A 8 -27.55 15.01 -1.38
C ALA A 8 -27.26 15.15 0.12
N LEU A 9 -26.01 15.45 0.48
CA LEU A 9 -25.55 15.41 1.89
C LEU A 9 -25.09 16.76 2.44
N ASN A 10 -25.06 17.80 1.63
CA ASN A 10 -24.51 19.11 1.97
C ASN A 10 -23.08 19.06 2.53
N ILE A 11 -22.25 18.13 1.98
CA ILE A 11 -20.86 17.94 2.36
C ILE A 11 -19.98 18.46 1.23
N ALA A 12 -19.10 19.41 1.52
CA ALA A 12 -18.09 19.86 0.58
C ALA A 12 -16.99 18.77 0.44
N ILE A 13 -16.82 18.27 -0.79
CA ILE A 13 -15.72 17.34 -1.11
C ILE A 13 -14.64 18.13 -1.82
N HIS A 14 -13.44 18.12 -1.25
CA HIS A 14 -12.23 18.62 -1.89
C HIS A 14 -11.45 17.45 -2.48
N VAL A 15 -11.13 17.55 -3.77
CA VAL A 15 -10.16 16.65 -4.42
C VAL A 15 -8.79 17.26 -4.20
N VAL A 16 -7.94 16.55 -3.48
CA VAL A 16 -6.56 16.97 -3.24
C VAL A 16 -5.69 16.55 -4.44
N GLU A 17 -4.72 17.39 -4.76
CA GLU A 17 -3.71 17.08 -5.77
C GLU A 17 -2.61 16.17 -5.19
N GLY A 18 -1.83 15.51 -6.06
CA GLY A 18 -0.86 14.51 -5.64
C GLY A 18 0.18 15.00 -4.61
N GLU A 19 0.57 16.27 -4.64
CA GLU A 19 1.47 16.84 -3.64
C GLU A 19 0.82 16.98 -2.26
N GLU A 20 -0.45 17.38 -2.21
CA GLU A 20 -1.20 17.49 -0.96
C GLU A 20 -1.51 16.10 -0.40
N GLU A 21 -1.89 15.14 -1.25
CA GLU A 21 -2.06 13.75 -0.86
C GLU A 21 -0.77 13.18 -0.26
N ALA A 22 0.37 13.37 -0.92
CA ALA A 22 1.68 12.94 -0.42
C ALA A 22 2.04 13.59 0.93
N LEU A 23 1.66 14.85 1.15
CA LEU A 23 1.85 15.52 2.44
C LEU A 23 0.95 14.93 3.53
N LEU A 24 -0.29 14.61 3.22
CA LEU A 24 -1.21 13.97 4.17
C LEU A 24 -0.73 12.57 4.56
N ILE A 25 -0.26 11.78 3.60
CA ILE A 25 0.36 10.47 3.83
C ILE A 25 1.60 10.63 4.72
N TYR A 26 2.49 11.58 4.40
CA TYR A 26 3.67 11.86 5.21
C TYR A 26 3.31 12.19 6.66
N LYS A 27 2.33 13.07 6.88
CA LYS A 27 1.83 13.40 8.22
C LYS A 27 1.28 12.19 8.97
N ALA A 28 0.67 11.25 8.25
CA ALA A 28 0.11 10.03 8.83
C ALA A 28 1.17 9.02 9.29
N ILE A 29 2.36 9.01 8.67
CA ILE A 29 3.43 8.05 8.98
C ILE A 29 4.62 8.68 9.73
N HIS A 30 4.77 9.99 9.70
CA HIS A 30 5.96 10.69 10.19
C HIS A 30 6.28 10.39 11.67
N TYR A 31 5.28 10.13 12.49
CA TYR A 31 5.48 9.74 13.90
C TYR A 31 6.11 8.35 14.08
N LEU A 32 6.19 7.55 13.02
CA LEU A 32 6.87 6.26 12.99
C LEU A 32 8.34 6.36 12.57
N LEU A 33 8.75 7.53 12.03
CA LEU A 33 10.07 7.73 11.46
C LEU A 33 11.00 8.26 12.55
N ASP A 34 12.04 7.52 12.87
CA ASP A 34 13.14 8.00 13.71
C ASP A 34 14.31 8.50 12.84
N GLU A 35 15.18 9.35 13.41
CA GLU A 35 16.28 9.99 12.67
C GLU A 35 17.40 9.04 12.22
N ARG A 36 17.43 7.81 12.74
CA ARG A 36 18.56 6.88 12.54
C ARG A 36 18.26 5.75 11.58
N SER A 37 17.01 5.59 11.20
CA SER A 37 16.55 4.45 10.39
C SER A 37 16.18 4.89 8.98
N SER A 38 16.31 3.97 8.04
CA SER A 38 15.79 4.12 6.68
C SER A 38 14.45 3.41 6.56
N TYR A 39 13.55 3.95 5.74
CA TYR A 39 12.21 3.41 5.58
C TYR A 39 11.82 3.28 4.12
N LEU A 40 11.14 2.19 3.81
CA LEU A 40 10.41 1.97 2.56
C LEU A 40 8.92 1.98 2.87
N HIS A 41 8.25 3.04 2.49
CA HIS A 41 6.79 3.13 2.59
C HIS A 41 6.15 2.64 1.29
N VAL A 42 5.16 1.78 1.43
CA VAL A 42 4.37 1.23 0.31
C VAL A 42 2.90 1.40 0.62
N GLU A 43 2.18 2.01 -0.30
CA GLU A 43 0.72 2.11 -0.27
C GLU A 43 0.12 1.47 -1.52
N VAL A 44 -0.72 0.45 -1.34
CA VAL A 44 -1.39 -0.23 -2.44
C VAL A 44 -2.85 0.22 -2.49
N GLY A 45 -3.15 1.02 -3.50
CA GLY A 45 -4.50 1.49 -3.82
C GLY A 45 -5.24 0.57 -4.79
N GLY A 46 -6.40 1.03 -5.28
CA GLY A 46 -7.16 0.34 -6.32
C GLY A 46 -6.52 0.47 -7.71
N GLY A 47 -5.99 1.65 -8.04
CA GLY A 47 -5.41 1.98 -9.36
C GLY A 47 -3.90 1.97 -9.42
N SER A 48 -3.22 2.26 -8.30
CA SER A 48 -1.77 2.46 -8.25
C SER A 48 -1.15 1.89 -6.97
N THR A 49 0.17 1.80 -6.99
CA THR A 49 1.02 1.54 -5.83
C THR A 49 2.03 2.67 -5.71
N GLU A 50 1.98 3.39 -4.59
CA GLU A 50 2.92 4.43 -4.24
C GLU A 50 4.06 3.85 -3.42
N VAL A 51 5.30 4.13 -3.85
CA VAL A 51 6.50 3.74 -3.13
C VAL A 51 7.29 4.99 -2.78
N SER A 52 7.57 5.18 -1.49
CA SER A 52 8.33 6.32 -0.97
C SER A 52 9.47 5.84 -0.07
N LEU A 53 10.62 6.49 -0.20
CA LEU A 53 11.82 6.19 0.56
C LEU A 53 12.17 7.34 1.48
N TYR A 54 12.53 7.01 2.70
CA TYR A 54 12.90 7.98 3.72
C TYR A 54 14.23 7.61 4.38
N ALA A 55 15.08 8.63 4.62
CA ALA A 55 16.19 8.54 5.55
C ALA A 55 15.84 9.39 6.76
N GLY A 56 15.62 8.75 7.89
CA GLY A 56 14.94 9.41 9.00
C GLY A 56 13.59 9.99 8.55
N PRO A 57 13.25 11.21 8.95
CA PRO A 57 12.03 11.90 8.54
C PRO A 57 12.09 12.49 7.11
N SER A 58 13.26 12.49 6.46
CA SER A 58 13.44 13.11 5.15
C SER A 58 13.06 12.16 4.01
N LYS A 59 12.12 12.58 3.17
CA LYS A 59 11.77 11.82 1.95
C LYS A 59 12.87 11.99 0.91
N ILE A 60 13.45 10.87 0.47
CA ILE A 60 14.56 10.83 -0.51
C ILE A 60 14.02 10.70 -1.92
N ALA A 61 13.07 9.79 -2.13
CA ALA A 61 12.49 9.51 -3.42
C ALA A 61 11.05 9.01 -3.27
N SER A 62 10.25 9.22 -4.29
CA SER A 62 8.87 8.72 -4.35
C SER A 62 8.49 8.46 -5.79
N ARG A 63 7.73 7.39 -6.04
CA ARG A 63 7.19 7.07 -7.35
C ARG A 63 5.88 6.33 -7.24
N SER A 64 4.92 6.68 -8.11
CA SER A 64 3.69 5.94 -8.33
C SER A 64 3.86 4.97 -9.49
N PHE A 65 3.30 3.79 -9.34
CA PHE A 65 3.28 2.74 -10.35
C PHE A 65 1.82 2.34 -10.61
N ASP A 66 1.48 2.14 -11.86
CA ASP A 66 0.14 1.70 -12.30
C ASP A 66 -0.12 0.23 -11.94
N LEU A 67 0.07 -0.09 -10.67
CA LEU A 67 -0.21 -1.39 -10.03
C LEU A 67 -1.19 -1.17 -8.89
N GLY A 68 -2.44 -1.55 -9.10
CA GLY A 68 -3.48 -1.43 -8.08
C GLY A 68 -4.37 -2.64 -8.07
N SER A 69 -5.01 -2.92 -6.94
CA SER A 69 -5.81 -4.12 -6.76
C SER A 69 -7.01 -4.24 -7.71
N ILE A 70 -7.54 -3.13 -8.21
CA ILE A 70 -8.61 -3.11 -9.21
C ILE A 70 -8.01 -3.12 -10.63
N ARG A 71 -7.00 -2.28 -10.87
CA ARG A 71 -6.34 -2.20 -12.18
C ARG A 71 -5.80 -3.56 -12.65
N MET A 72 -5.22 -4.36 -11.76
CA MET A 72 -4.71 -5.69 -12.08
C MET A 72 -5.79 -6.70 -12.50
N LEU A 73 -7.07 -6.41 -12.23
CA LEU A 73 -8.20 -7.22 -12.71
C LEU A 73 -8.63 -6.85 -14.11
N GLU A 74 -8.33 -5.63 -14.55
CA GLU A 74 -8.80 -5.05 -15.81
C GLU A 74 -7.72 -5.07 -16.91
N HIS A 75 -6.44 -5.20 -16.55
CA HIS A 75 -5.31 -5.07 -17.46
C HIS A 75 -4.27 -6.18 -17.27
N ASP A 76 -3.82 -6.76 -18.37
CA ASP A 76 -2.83 -7.87 -18.38
C ASP A 76 -1.36 -7.40 -18.38
N ASP A 77 -1.09 -6.09 -18.39
CA ASP A 77 0.26 -5.51 -18.49
C ASP A 77 0.98 -5.29 -17.16
N ALA A 78 0.45 -5.83 -16.09
CA ALA A 78 1.00 -5.70 -14.73
C ALA A 78 2.47 -6.16 -14.62
N ALA A 79 2.90 -7.13 -15.42
CA ALA A 79 4.25 -7.69 -15.35
C ALA A 79 5.34 -6.66 -15.65
N ALA A 80 5.18 -5.86 -16.72
CA ALA A 80 6.16 -4.84 -17.09
C ALA A 80 6.24 -3.71 -16.03
N THR A 81 5.10 -3.30 -15.49
CA THR A 81 5.05 -2.28 -14.43
C THR A 81 5.65 -2.82 -13.12
N TRP A 82 5.44 -4.10 -12.83
CA TRP A 82 6.08 -4.77 -11.68
C TRP A 82 7.60 -4.79 -11.80
N GLU A 83 8.13 -5.15 -12.97
CA GLU A 83 9.56 -5.13 -13.26
C GLU A 83 10.14 -3.71 -13.14
N ALA A 84 9.45 -2.72 -13.69
CA ALA A 84 9.82 -1.31 -13.56
C ALA A 84 9.88 -0.85 -12.10
N MET A 85 8.93 -1.27 -11.26
CA MET A 85 8.92 -0.98 -9.83
C MET A 85 10.10 -1.65 -9.11
N GLN A 86 10.37 -2.93 -9.39
CA GLN A 86 11.51 -3.65 -8.81
C GLN A 86 12.84 -3.01 -9.20
N THR A 87 12.98 -2.64 -10.46
CA THR A 87 14.16 -1.96 -10.99
C THR A 87 14.36 -0.62 -10.30
N TRP A 88 13.30 0.18 -10.19
CA TRP A 88 13.36 1.48 -9.51
C TRP A 88 13.76 1.33 -8.04
N ILE A 89 13.15 0.41 -7.29
CA ILE A 89 13.52 0.14 -5.89
C ILE A 89 14.98 -0.29 -5.79
N THR A 90 15.46 -1.12 -6.72
CA THR A 90 16.85 -1.60 -6.73
C THR A 90 17.83 -0.47 -6.94
N ILE A 91 17.54 0.46 -7.84
CA ILE A 91 18.37 1.65 -8.07
C ILE A 91 18.39 2.52 -6.80
N GLN A 92 17.25 2.68 -6.13
CA GLN A 92 17.16 3.52 -4.93
C GLN A 92 17.90 2.93 -3.72
N LYS A 93 18.20 1.62 -3.69
CA LYS A 93 18.96 0.99 -2.58
C LYS A 93 20.32 1.63 -2.32
N GLN A 94 20.93 2.28 -3.31
CA GLN A 94 22.20 3.00 -3.15
C GLN A 94 22.15 4.13 -2.11
N TYR A 95 20.96 4.62 -1.78
CA TYR A 95 20.78 5.70 -0.80
C TYR A 95 20.64 5.18 0.64
N PHE A 96 20.64 3.86 0.84
CA PHE A 96 20.51 3.25 2.15
C PHE A 96 21.80 2.53 2.54
N THR A 97 22.26 2.80 3.76
CA THR A 97 23.38 2.07 4.38
C THR A 97 22.92 0.74 4.99
N ASP A 98 21.66 0.69 5.43
CA ASP A 98 21.06 -0.44 6.14
C ASP A 98 19.80 -0.95 5.42
N ILE A 99 19.31 -2.12 5.83
CA ILE A 99 18.04 -2.66 5.36
C ILE A 99 16.90 -1.77 5.87
N PRO A 100 16.12 -1.14 4.99
CA PRO A 100 15.06 -0.24 5.40
C PRO A 100 13.94 -0.97 6.14
N ILE A 101 13.31 -0.29 7.08
CA ILE A 101 12.09 -0.75 7.74
C ILE A 101 10.92 -0.53 6.79
N GLY A 102 10.17 -1.59 6.50
CA GLY A 102 8.95 -1.50 5.68
C GLY A 102 7.80 -0.88 6.48
N ILE A 103 7.21 0.18 5.96
CA ILE A 103 5.94 0.74 6.41
C ILE A 103 4.95 0.52 5.28
N ALA A 104 3.79 -0.05 5.58
CA ALA A 104 2.76 -0.24 4.59
C ALA A 104 1.43 0.33 5.09
N THR A 105 0.73 1.06 4.22
CA THR A 105 -0.58 1.67 4.48
C THR A 105 -1.64 1.17 3.50
N GLY A 106 -2.88 1.53 3.75
CA GLY A 106 -4.01 1.15 2.89
C GLY A 106 -4.83 -0.03 3.41
N GLY A 107 -5.96 -0.26 2.74
CA GLY A 107 -6.94 -1.26 3.18
C GLY A 107 -6.45 -2.70 3.03
N ASN A 108 -5.65 -2.99 2.01
CA ASN A 108 -5.12 -4.32 1.73
C ASN A 108 -4.18 -4.79 2.83
N ILE A 109 -3.22 -3.96 3.22
CA ILE A 109 -2.27 -4.32 4.28
C ILE A 109 -2.94 -4.41 5.66
N ARG A 110 -3.96 -3.59 5.91
CA ARG A 110 -4.76 -3.68 7.14
C ARG A 110 -5.44 -5.04 7.25
N LYS A 111 -6.04 -5.53 6.17
CA LYS A 111 -6.69 -6.84 6.14
C LYS A 111 -5.68 -7.97 6.28
N LEU A 112 -4.53 -7.88 5.61
CA LEU A 112 -3.41 -8.82 5.80
C LEU A 112 -2.96 -8.89 7.26
N ALA A 113 -2.81 -7.75 7.94
CA ALA A 113 -2.42 -7.70 9.34
C ALA A 113 -3.48 -8.36 10.26
N GLN A 114 -4.77 -8.15 9.98
CA GLN A 114 -5.86 -8.81 10.69
C GLN A 114 -5.82 -10.33 10.52
N LEU A 115 -5.69 -10.82 9.29
CA LEU A 115 -5.61 -12.26 9.00
C LEU A 115 -4.34 -12.89 9.59
N ALA A 116 -3.25 -12.15 9.65
CA ALA A 116 -2.03 -12.57 10.35
C ALA A 116 -2.18 -12.59 11.89
N LYS A 117 -3.36 -12.26 12.42
CA LYS A 117 -3.65 -12.14 13.87
C LYS A 117 -2.67 -11.19 14.58
N ARG A 118 -2.33 -10.09 13.94
CA ARG A 118 -1.49 -9.02 14.49
C ARG A 118 -2.28 -7.72 14.57
N GLY A 119 -2.10 -7.00 15.67
CA GLY A 119 -2.63 -5.64 15.77
C GLY A 119 -1.94 -4.71 14.75
N VAL A 120 -2.68 -3.77 14.21
CA VAL A 120 -2.25 -2.84 13.13
C VAL A 120 -0.93 -2.10 13.43
N LYS A 121 -0.59 -1.91 14.71
CA LYS A 121 0.64 -1.22 15.15
C LYS A 121 1.79 -2.18 15.53
N ARG A 122 1.66 -3.49 15.31
CA ARG A 122 2.73 -4.44 15.63
C ARG A 122 3.49 -4.87 14.39
N PRO A 123 4.82 -4.89 14.43
CA PRO A 123 5.63 -5.34 13.29
C PRO A 123 5.21 -6.74 12.82
N LEU A 124 5.13 -6.90 11.51
CA LEU A 124 4.87 -8.16 10.83
C LEU A 124 6.14 -8.61 10.12
N SER A 125 6.68 -9.78 10.46
CA SER A 125 7.86 -10.29 9.76
C SER A 125 7.51 -10.70 8.31
N LEU A 126 8.48 -10.59 7.41
CA LEU A 126 8.32 -11.03 6.00
C LEU A 126 7.90 -12.50 5.91
N LYS A 127 8.42 -13.36 6.80
CA LYS A 127 8.01 -14.77 6.88
C LYS A 127 6.51 -14.88 7.20
N ARG A 128 6.01 -14.11 8.17
CA ARG A 128 4.60 -14.13 8.54
C ARG A 128 3.71 -13.57 7.43
N LEU A 129 4.18 -12.52 6.75
CA LEU A 129 3.51 -11.96 5.58
C LEU A 129 3.36 -13.01 4.48
N GLY A 130 4.44 -13.74 4.14
CA GLY A 130 4.42 -14.82 3.17
C GLY A 130 3.44 -15.93 3.54
N VAL A 131 3.47 -16.41 4.79
CA VAL A 131 2.51 -17.43 5.28
C VAL A 131 1.06 -16.94 5.18
N THR A 132 0.80 -15.67 5.46
CA THR A 132 -0.55 -15.11 5.36
C THR A 132 -1.00 -14.99 3.90
N ARG A 133 -0.11 -14.58 3.00
CA ARG A 133 -0.38 -14.58 1.55
C ARG A 133 -0.74 -15.98 1.05
N ASP A 134 0.06 -16.98 1.40
CA ASP A 134 -0.14 -18.36 0.95
C ASP A 134 -1.44 -18.94 1.53
N TYR A 135 -1.78 -18.57 2.77
CA TYR A 135 -3.07 -18.91 3.39
C TYR A 135 -4.24 -18.30 2.59
N ILE A 136 -4.18 -17.02 2.21
CA ILE A 136 -5.22 -16.40 1.38
C ILE A 136 -5.28 -17.08 0.01
N ALA A 137 -4.15 -17.33 -0.63
CA ALA A 137 -4.05 -17.94 -1.94
C ALA A 137 -4.62 -19.37 -1.99
N SER A 138 -4.56 -20.11 -0.86
CA SER A 138 -5.12 -21.46 -0.76
C SER A 138 -6.66 -21.52 -0.72
N HIS A 139 -7.33 -20.37 -0.58
CA HIS A 139 -8.78 -20.29 -0.56
C HIS A 139 -9.33 -19.92 -1.94
N SER A 140 -10.46 -20.50 -2.31
CA SER A 140 -11.24 -20.09 -3.50
C SER A 140 -11.75 -18.65 -3.34
N LEU A 141 -12.12 -18.00 -4.44
CA LEU A 141 -12.69 -16.65 -4.41
C LEU A 141 -13.90 -16.55 -3.46
N ALA A 142 -14.79 -17.54 -3.51
CA ALA A 142 -15.97 -17.56 -2.64
C ALA A 142 -15.58 -17.65 -1.16
N GLU A 143 -14.59 -18.47 -0.82
CA GLU A 143 -14.08 -18.59 0.56
C GLU A 143 -13.35 -17.34 1.02
N ARG A 144 -12.60 -16.67 0.13
CA ARG A 144 -11.96 -15.39 0.44
C ARG A 144 -12.99 -14.32 0.81
N ILE A 145 -14.13 -14.28 0.10
CA ILE A 145 -15.20 -13.33 0.39
C ILE A 145 -15.96 -13.72 1.66
N ASN A 146 -16.41 -14.97 1.75
CA ASN A 146 -17.35 -15.38 2.81
C ASN A 146 -16.66 -15.73 4.13
N ASN A 147 -15.48 -16.38 4.09
CA ASN A 147 -14.79 -16.87 5.28
C ASN A 147 -13.70 -15.93 5.76
N LEU A 148 -13.00 -15.26 4.82
CA LEU A 148 -11.96 -14.31 5.16
C LEU A 148 -12.46 -12.86 5.16
N GLU A 149 -13.72 -12.63 4.79
CA GLU A 149 -14.36 -11.31 4.75
C GLU A 149 -13.56 -10.31 3.90
N LEU A 150 -12.99 -10.77 2.79
CA LEU A 150 -12.37 -9.88 1.82
C LEU A 150 -13.45 -9.20 0.97
N ASN A 151 -13.26 -7.92 0.70
CA ASN A 151 -14.15 -7.24 -0.25
C ASN A 151 -14.05 -7.92 -1.63
N PRO A 152 -15.17 -8.09 -2.36
CA PRO A 152 -15.17 -8.74 -3.67
C PRO A 152 -14.19 -8.16 -4.68
N ASP A 153 -14.01 -6.83 -4.68
CA ASP A 153 -13.06 -6.08 -5.52
C ASP A 153 -11.58 -6.33 -5.17
N ARG A 154 -11.30 -6.97 -4.05
CA ARG A 154 -9.94 -7.28 -3.55
C ARG A 154 -9.70 -8.77 -3.35
N ALA A 155 -10.75 -9.57 -3.37
CA ALA A 155 -10.64 -11.01 -3.10
C ALA A 155 -10.04 -11.79 -4.28
N ASN A 156 -10.08 -11.21 -5.48
CA ASN A 156 -9.61 -11.84 -6.72
C ASN A 156 -8.13 -11.54 -7.05
N VAL A 157 -7.47 -10.71 -6.23
CA VAL A 157 -6.07 -10.28 -6.44
C VAL A 157 -5.12 -11.12 -5.60
#